data_b1a02eb3b89c47449a07ee5ef0f82161
#
_entry.id   b1a02eb3b89c47449a07ee5ef0f82161
#
_cell.length_a   1.000
_cell.length_b   1.000
_cell.length_c   1.000
_cell.angle_alpha   90.00
_cell.angle_beta   90.00
_cell.angle_gamma   90.00
#
_symmetry.space_group_name_H-M   'P 1'
#
loop_
_entity.id
_entity.type
_entity.pdbx_description
1 polymer ?
#
loop_
_entity_poly.entity_id
_entity_poly.type
_entity_poly.pdbx_seq_one_letter_code
_entity_poly.pdbx_strand_id
1 'polypeptide(L)'
;MARSNLFSDLEIAAFRAGITPRTKESIAWFKQKAAQLGKVTGGTIFRDEQVKMQNSLRNPLGNMYMFYYNAKHRNTLPYFDAFPLVVITSLAEGGFYGLNLHYLPPQLRAKALNGLMGSEGLPAKYYKPTIHRYLTTQVRSKFALIDKPEWEIATFLPAAQWRGAGVGKVYRDSRSKMRNG
;
A
#
# COMPACT_ATOMS: atom_id res chain seq x y z
N MET A 1 19.22 -8.62 -17.19
CA MET A 1 18.14 -7.64 -16.99
C MET A 1 18.63 -6.54 -16.06
N ALA A 2 18.40 -5.29 -16.41
CA ALA A 2 18.67 -4.20 -15.47
C ALA A 2 17.86 -4.40 -14.20
N ARG A 3 18.51 -4.29 -13.03
CA ARG A 3 17.83 -4.32 -11.73
C ARG A 3 17.01 -3.04 -11.60
N SER A 4 15.84 -3.16 -10.99
CA SER A 4 14.99 -2.01 -10.73
C SER A 4 15.48 -1.30 -9.46
N ASN A 5 15.64 0.01 -9.52
CA ASN A 5 16.01 0.85 -8.38
C ASN A 5 14.95 1.94 -8.18
N LEU A 6 13.68 1.59 -8.37
CA LEU A 6 12.57 2.55 -8.37
C LEU A 6 12.53 3.42 -7.11
N PHE A 7 12.64 2.82 -5.94
CA PHE A 7 12.64 3.55 -4.66
C PHE A 7 13.85 4.46 -4.55
N SER A 8 15.04 3.94 -4.85
CA SER A 8 16.29 4.71 -4.85
C SER A 8 16.25 5.89 -5.82
N ASP A 9 15.77 5.65 -7.03
CA ASP A 9 15.67 6.67 -8.07
C ASP A 9 14.72 7.81 -7.66
N LEU A 10 13.60 7.47 -7.02
CA LEU A 10 12.63 8.45 -6.51
C LEU A 10 13.18 9.23 -5.31
N GLU A 11 13.88 8.56 -4.38
CA GLU A 11 14.55 9.22 -3.24
C GLU A 11 15.62 10.20 -3.71
N ILE A 12 16.47 9.78 -4.64
CA ILE A 12 17.53 10.63 -5.22
C ILE A 12 16.90 11.82 -5.96
N ALA A 13 15.83 11.59 -6.72
CA ALA A 13 15.15 12.66 -7.44
C ALA A 13 14.52 13.67 -6.45
N ALA A 14 13.93 13.21 -5.37
CA ALA A 14 13.38 14.06 -4.30
C ALA A 14 14.47 14.88 -3.63
N PHE A 15 15.59 14.23 -3.27
CA PHE A 15 16.74 14.91 -2.67
C PHE A 15 17.30 16.02 -3.59
N ARG A 16 17.49 15.71 -4.88
CA ARG A 16 17.95 16.70 -5.88
C ARG A 16 16.99 17.87 -6.07
N ALA A 17 15.70 17.63 -5.89
CA ALA A 17 14.67 18.67 -5.95
C ALA A 17 14.54 19.46 -4.62
N GLY A 18 15.35 19.15 -3.61
CA GLY A 18 15.30 19.83 -2.30
C GLY A 18 14.07 19.49 -1.47
N ILE A 19 13.45 18.34 -1.70
CA ILE A 19 12.22 17.92 -1.04
C ILE A 19 12.56 17.33 0.34
N THR A 20 11.98 17.93 1.39
CA THR A 20 12.06 17.39 2.76
C THR A 20 11.02 16.30 2.95
N PRO A 21 11.40 15.07 3.35
CA PRO A 21 10.46 13.95 3.54
C PRO A 21 9.34 14.27 4.54
N ARG A 22 8.17 13.71 4.31
CA ARG A 22 6.98 13.79 5.18
C ARG A 22 6.45 15.20 5.43
N THR A 23 6.60 16.07 4.45
CA THR A 23 6.00 17.40 4.43
C THR A 23 4.82 17.43 3.45
N LYS A 24 4.00 18.49 3.51
CA LYS A 24 2.95 18.70 2.49
C LYS A 24 3.55 18.78 1.09
N GLU A 25 4.72 19.38 0.99
CA GLU A 25 5.45 19.50 -0.26
C GLU A 25 5.93 18.14 -0.80
N SER A 26 6.50 17.27 0.03
CA SER A 26 6.91 15.94 -0.39
C SER A 26 5.73 15.08 -0.83
N ILE A 27 4.62 15.13 -0.12
CA ILE A 27 3.38 14.43 -0.51
C ILE A 27 2.91 14.88 -1.90
N ALA A 28 2.85 16.18 -2.15
CA ALA A 28 2.46 16.73 -3.45
C ALA A 28 3.44 16.31 -4.55
N TRP A 29 4.73 16.38 -4.28
CA TRP A 29 5.79 16.00 -5.19
C TRP A 29 5.74 14.50 -5.57
N PHE A 30 5.63 13.60 -4.58
CA PHE A 30 5.52 12.15 -4.85
C PHE A 30 4.24 11.79 -5.60
N LYS A 31 3.11 12.43 -5.30
CA LYS A 31 1.88 12.26 -6.08
C LYS A 31 2.08 12.62 -7.55
N GLN A 32 2.73 13.74 -7.81
CA GLN A 32 3.01 14.19 -9.17
C GLN A 32 3.95 13.22 -9.88
N LYS A 33 5.01 12.78 -9.22
CA LYS A 33 5.97 11.80 -9.78
C LYS A 33 5.32 10.44 -10.03
N ALA A 34 4.51 9.95 -9.10
CA ALA A 34 3.76 8.71 -9.26
C ALA A 34 2.82 8.75 -10.48
N ALA A 35 2.15 9.88 -10.69
CA ALA A 35 1.29 10.07 -11.88
C ALA A 35 2.09 9.99 -13.20
N GLN A 36 3.36 10.37 -13.20
CA GLN A 36 4.24 10.31 -14.38
C GLN A 36 4.78 8.89 -14.65
N LEU A 37 4.83 8.02 -13.63
CA LEU A 37 5.38 6.66 -13.77
C LEU A 37 4.45 5.71 -14.54
N GLY A 38 3.17 6.02 -14.64
CA GLY A 38 2.20 5.06 -15.14
C GLY A 38 2.01 3.89 -14.16
N LYS A 39 1.59 2.73 -14.67
CA LYS A 39 1.34 1.56 -13.85
C LYS A 39 2.65 0.92 -13.37
N VAL A 40 2.82 0.80 -12.06
CA VAL A 40 3.91 0.03 -11.44
C VAL A 40 3.42 -1.39 -11.17
N THR A 41 4.15 -2.38 -11.68
CA THR A 41 3.81 -3.80 -11.46
C THR A 41 4.48 -4.37 -10.21
N GLY A 42 3.91 -5.44 -9.66
CA GLY A 42 4.56 -6.19 -8.59
C GLY A 42 5.94 -6.70 -8.97
N GLY A 43 6.14 -7.08 -10.24
CA GLY A 43 7.44 -7.48 -10.75
C GLY A 43 8.49 -6.37 -10.66
N THR A 44 8.12 -5.11 -10.85
CA THR A 44 9.00 -3.96 -10.64
C THR A 44 9.41 -3.83 -9.17
N ILE A 45 8.44 -3.93 -8.27
CA ILE A 45 8.69 -3.87 -6.81
C ILE A 45 9.58 -5.03 -6.36
N PHE A 46 9.31 -6.26 -6.81
CA PHE A 46 10.05 -7.45 -6.38
C PHE A 46 11.49 -7.52 -6.92
N ARG A 47 11.81 -6.75 -7.94
CA ARG A 47 13.17 -6.62 -8.48
C ARG A 47 13.95 -5.45 -7.92
N ASP A 48 13.31 -4.59 -7.14
CA ASP A 48 13.97 -3.47 -6.50
C ASP A 48 14.95 -3.97 -5.43
N GLU A 49 16.20 -3.56 -5.51
CA GLU A 49 17.27 -4.03 -4.60
C GLU A 49 17.09 -3.55 -3.17
N GLN A 50 16.38 -2.45 -2.96
CA GLN A 50 16.11 -1.91 -1.62
C GLN A 50 14.99 -2.66 -0.90
N VAL A 51 14.14 -3.37 -1.64
CA VAL A 51 13.00 -4.08 -1.07
C VAL A 51 13.45 -5.44 -0.50
N LYS A 52 13.22 -5.62 0.80
CA LYS A 52 13.52 -6.88 1.50
C LYS A 52 12.42 -7.90 1.27
N MET A 53 12.76 -9.01 0.63
CA MET A 53 11.82 -10.10 0.36
C MET A 53 11.83 -11.13 1.47
N GLN A 54 10.66 -11.47 2.01
CA GLN A 54 10.47 -12.46 3.06
C GLN A 54 9.58 -13.61 2.57
N ASN A 55 9.99 -14.86 2.83
CA ASN A 55 9.17 -16.03 2.52
C ASN A 55 7.99 -16.18 3.48
N SER A 56 8.15 -15.73 4.72
CA SER A 56 7.13 -15.74 5.75
C SER A 56 7.21 -14.47 6.59
N LEU A 57 6.10 -14.11 7.23
CA LEU A 57 6.04 -12.94 8.10
C LEU A 57 6.83 -13.18 9.40
N ARG A 58 7.71 -12.25 9.75
CA ARG A 58 8.48 -12.23 11.00
C ARG A 58 8.26 -10.90 11.70
N ASN A 59 7.78 -10.93 12.94
CA ASN A 59 7.43 -9.73 13.70
C ASN A 59 6.66 -8.69 12.86
N PRO A 60 5.52 -9.08 12.24
CA PRO A 60 4.92 -8.28 11.18
C PRO A 60 4.09 -7.10 11.65
N LEU A 61 3.72 -7.05 12.94
CA LEU A 61 2.81 -6.03 13.45
C LEU A 61 3.37 -4.62 13.27
N GLY A 62 2.58 -3.75 12.65
CA GLY A 62 2.96 -2.38 12.35
C GLY A 62 3.89 -2.21 11.15
N ASN A 63 4.29 -3.28 10.48
CA ASN A 63 5.11 -3.24 9.27
C ASN A 63 4.24 -3.20 8.01
N MET A 64 4.80 -2.61 6.97
CA MET A 64 4.15 -2.47 5.66
C MET A 64 4.70 -3.50 4.67
N TYR A 65 3.80 -4.18 3.96
CA TYR A 65 4.14 -5.19 2.97
C TYR A 65 3.36 -5.02 1.68
N MET A 66 3.97 -5.48 0.59
CA MET A 66 3.29 -5.74 -0.68
C MET A 66 3.47 -7.22 -1.04
N PHE A 67 2.43 -7.82 -1.61
CA PHE A 67 2.42 -9.23 -2.01
C PHE A 67 1.32 -9.48 -3.04
N TYR A 68 1.44 -10.56 -3.83
CA TYR A 68 0.35 -11.02 -4.67
C TYR A 68 -0.66 -11.80 -3.85
N TYR A 69 -1.93 -11.49 -4.04
CA TYR A 69 -3.05 -12.07 -3.32
C TYR A 69 -4.16 -12.52 -4.26
N ASN A 70 -4.65 -13.75 -4.05
CA ASN A 70 -5.80 -14.28 -4.78
C ASN A 70 -6.89 -14.68 -3.77
N ALA A 71 -7.85 -13.79 -3.56
CA ALA A 71 -8.84 -13.95 -2.51
C ALA A 71 -9.59 -15.29 -2.57
N LYS A 72 -9.77 -15.96 -1.44
CA LYS A 72 -10.49 -17.24 -1.34
C LYS A 72 -11.91 -17.13 -1.91
N HIS A 73 -12.60 -16.04 -1.58
CA HIS A 73 -13.98 -15.79 -2.02
C HIS A 73 -14.07 -14.83 -3.22
N ARG A 74 -13.07 -14.89 -4.11
CA ARG A 74 -12.96 -13.99 -5.28
C ARG A 74 -14.19 -13.98 -6.18
N ASN A 75 -14.94 -15.08 -6.23
CA ASN A 75 -16.13 -15.20 -7.08
C ASN A 75 -17.38 -14.54 -6.47
N THR A 76 -17.39 -14.29 -5.17
CA THR A 76 -18.52 -13.69 -4.44
C THR A 76 -18.21 -12.30 -3.90
N LEU A 77 -16.93 -11.94 -3.77
CA LEU A 77 -16.53 -10.59 -3.41
C LEU A 77 -16.84 -9.60 -4.55
N PRO A 78 -17.35 -8.41 -4.23
CA PRO A 78 -17.57 -7.38 -5.25
C PRO A 78 -16.29 -6.96 -5.95
N TYR A 79 -15.18 -6.92 -5.22
CA TYR A 79 -13.83 -6.67 -5.72
C TYR A 79 -12.79 -6.98 -4.63
N PHE A 80 -11.55 -7.11 -5.05
CA PHE A 80 -10.40 -7.17 -4.15
C PHE A 80 -9.13 -6.66 -4.86
N ASP A 81 -8.14 -6.28 -4.07
CA ASP A 81 -6.82 -5.90 -4.57
C ASP A 81 -5.93 -7.14 -4.68
N ALA A 82 -5.48 -7.46 -5.88
CA ALA A 82 -4.60 -8.60 -6.13
C ALA A 82 -3.12 -8.29 -5.85
N PHE A 83 -2.78 -7.03 -5.60
CA PHE A 83 -1.43 -6.60 -5.18
C PHE A 83 -1.52 -5.54 -4.09
N PRO A 84 -1.95 -5.93 -2.88
CA PRO A 84 -2.21 -4.99 -1.79
C PRO A 84 -0.96 -4.36 -1.20
N LEU A 85 -1.11 -3.13 -0.70
CA LEU A 85 -0.16 -2.40 0.13
C LEU A 85 -0.71 -2.35 1.55
N VAL A 86 -0.18 -3.18 2.43
CA VAL A 86 -0.81 -3.49 3.72
C VAL A 86 0.11 -3.18 4.89
N VAL A 87 -0.41 -2.43 5.87
CA VAL A 87 0.18 -2.37 7.22
C VAL A 87 -0.53 -3.41 8.08
N ILE A 88 0.21 -4.37 8.62
CA ILE A 88 -0.36 -5.46 9.42
C ILE A 88 -0.73 -4.93 10.80
N THR A 89 -2.00 -5.10 11.16
CA THR A 89 -2.57 -4.58 12.42
C THR A 89 -2.74 -5.64 13.50
N SER A 90 -3.04 -6.88 13.09
CA SER A 90 -3.16 -8.00 14.02
C SER A 90 -3.00 -9.34 13.31
N LEU A 91 -2.59 -10.36 14.06
CA LEU A 91 -2.56 -11.74 13.58
C LEU A 91 -3.92 -12.39 13.78
N ALA A 92 -4.25 -13.35 12.92
CA ALA A 92 -5.46 -14.14 12.98
C ALA A 92 -5.15 -15.60 12.63
N GLU A 93 -6.05 -16.51 13.02
CA GLU A 93 -5.91 -17.92 12.62
C GLU A 93 -5.86 -18.03 11.09
N GLY A 94 -4.80 -18.65 10.59
CA GLY A 94 -4.58 -18.87 9.15
C GLY A 94 -4.19 -17.61 8.36
N GLY A 95 -3.94 -16.47 9.04
CA GLY A 95 -3.59 -15.24 8.35
C GLY A 95 -3.42 -14.03 9.25
N PHE A 96 -3.87 -12.88 8.77
CA PHE A 96 -3.71 -11.61 9.46
C PHE A 96 -4.76 -10.60 9.02
N TYR A 97 -4.96 -9.58 9.84
CA TYR A 97 -5.67 -8.36 9.45
C TYR A 97 -4.66 -7.28 9.07
N GLY A 98 -4.98 -6.56 8.04
CA GLY A 98 -4.12 -5.49 7.56
C GLY A 98 -4.90 -4.33 6.98
N LEU A 99 -4.30 -3.15 7.09
CA LEU A 99 -4.80 -1.90 6.56
C LEU A 99 -4.22 -1.71 5.16
N ASN A 100 -5.06 -1.87 4.13
CA ASN A 100 -4.66 -1.70 2.73
C ASN A 100 -4.94 -0.27 2.27
N LEU A 101 -3.86 0.49 2.07
CA LEU A 101 -3.92 1.89 1.65
C LEU A 101 -4.48 2.08 0.24
N HIS A 102 -4.42 1.07 -0.62
CA HIS A 102 -4.94 1.16 -1.98
C HIS A 102 -6.46 1.37 -2.04
N TYR A 103 -7.20 0.99 -0.99
CA TYR A 103 -8.65 1.26 -0.92
C TYR A 103 -8.98 2.75 -0.80
N LEU A 104 -8.02 3.59 -0.44
CA LEU A 104 -8.22 5.03 -0.30
C LEU A 104 -7.80 5.77 -1.57
N PRO A 105 -8.55 6.79 -1.98
CA PRO A 105 -8.08 7.74 -2.99
C PRO A 105 -6.78 8.42 -2.54
N PRO A 106 -5.91 8.88 -3.46
CA PRO A 106 -4.59 9.43 -3.12
C PRO A 106 -4.60 10.53 -2.04
N GLN A 107 -5.60 11.40 -2.05
CA GLN A 107 -5.71 12.48 -1.05
C GLN A 107 -5.94 11.94 0.37
N LEU A 108 -6.74 10.88 0.49
CA LEU A 108 -7.02 10.22 1.77
C LEU A 108 -5.86 9.31 2.20
N ARG A 109 -5.12 8.73 1.25
CA ARG A 109 -3.88 7.99 1.57
C ARG A 109 -2.86 8.88 2.28
N ALA A 110 -2.68 10.11 1.82
CA ALA A 110 -1.78 11.07 2.46
C ALA A 110 -2.17 11.32 3.92
N LYS A 111 -3.45 11.52 4.18
CA LYS A 111 -3.95 11.70 5.55
C LYS A 111 -3.80 10.45 6.41
N ALA A 112 -4.09 9.29 5.83
CA ALA A 112 -3.91 8.01 6.51
C ALA A 112 -2.44 7.75 6.85
N LEU A 113 -1.52 8.02 5.94
CA LEU A 113 -0.09 7.89 6.17
C LEU A 113 0.39 8.79 7.31
N ASN A 114 -0.03 10.05 7.34
CA ASN A 114 0.28 10.97 8.43
C ASN A 114 -0.22 10.43 9.79
N GLY A 115 -1.42 9.86 9.83
CA GLY A 115 -1.95 9.22 11.03
C GLY A 115 -1.14 8.00 11.46
N LEU A 116 -0.75 7.15 10.52
CA LEU A 116 0.07 5.94 10.78
C LEU A 116 1.48 6.27 11.29
N MET A 117 2.06 7.37 10.83
CA MET A 117 3.42 7.79 11.19
C MET A 117 3.45 8.81 12.33
N GLY A 118 2.31 9.36 12.70
CA GLY A 118 2.18 10.36 13.76
C GLY A 118 1.85 9.76 15.12
N SER A 119 1.99 10.56 16.16
CA SER A 119 1.68 10.18 17.55
C SER A 119 0.18 10.06 17.84
N GLU A 120 -0.65 10.73 17.05
CA GLU A 120 -2.10 10.73 17.27
C GLU A 120 -2.80 9.47 16.71
N GLY A 121 -2.10 8.70 15.89
CA GLY A 121 -2.63 7.50 15.26
C GLY A 121 -3.60 7.79 14.13
N LEU A 122 -4.15 6.71 13.55
CA LEU A 122 -5.10 6.77 12.45
C LEU A 122 -6.53 6.90 12.97
N PRO A 123 -7.32 7.91 12.55
CA PRO A 123 -8.72 8.00 12.93
C PRO A 123 -9.53 6.77 12.53
N ALA A 124 -10.41 6.30 13.41
CA ALA A 124 -11.18 5.05 13.24
C ALA A 124 -12.01 4.99 11.94
N LYS A 125 -12.45 6.13 11.43
CA LYS A 125 -13.21 6.19 10.16
C LYS A 125 -12.45 5.59 8.96
N TYR A 126 -11.12 5.59 9.00
CA TYR A 126 -10.29 5.00 7.95
C TYR A 126 -10.25 3.46 8.01
N TYR A 127 -10.53 2.86 9.16
CA TYR A 127 -10.45 1.41 9.34
C TYR A 127 -11.49 0.67 8.50
N LYS A 128 -12.72 1.16 8.43
CA LYS A 128 -13.81 0.49 7.70
C LYS A 128 -13.46 0.15 6.25
N PRO A 129 -12.99 1.11 5.43
CA PRO A 129 -12.66 0.79 4.05
C PRO A 129 -11.34 0.04 3.89
N THR A 130 -10.42 0.11 4.84
CA THR A 130 -9.02 -0.33 4.64
C THR A 130 -8.66 -1.63 5.35
N ILE A 131 -9.29 -1.96 6.47
CA ILE A 131 -8.98 -3.20 7.21
C ILE A 131 -9.61 -4.40 6.50
N HIS A 132 -8.77 -5.34 6.11
CA HIS A 132 -9.18 -6.60 5.48
C HIS A 132 -8.45 -7.78 6.13
N ARG A 133 -9.10 -8.94 6.10
CA ARG A 133 -8.48 -10.20 6.50
C ARG A 133 -7.80 -10.83 5.29
N TYR A 134 -6.55 -11.21 5.46
CA TYR A 134 -5.75 -11.92 4.46
C TYR A 134 -5.43 -13.33 4.95
N LEU A 135 -5.70 -14.32 4.13
CA LEU A 135 -5.36 -15.71 4.41
C LEU A 135 -3.97 -16.02 3.83
N THR A 136 -3.08 -16.52 4.66
CA THR A 136 -1.70 -16.85 4.24
C THR A 136 -1.69 -17.85 3.09
N THR A 137 -2.62 -18.81 3.08
CA THR A 137 -2.78 -19.80 2.00
C THR A 137 -3.18 -19.19 0.66
N GLN A 138 -3.65 -17.95 0.64
CA GLN A 138 -4.06 -17.24 -0.57
C GLN A 138 -3.01 -16.23 -1.07
N VAL A 139 -1.92 -16.07 -0.34
CA VAL A 139 -0.76 -15.28 -0.79
C VAL A 139 -0.02 -16.07 -1.88
N ARG A 140 0.29 -15.41 -3.00
CA ARG A 140 0.86 -16.02 -4.21
C ARG A 140 2.28 -15.57 -4.52
N SER A 141 2.95 -14.94 -3.57
CA SER A 141 4.32 -14.47 -3.70
C SER A 141 5.01 -14.46 -2.35
N LYS A 142 6.30 -14.11 -2.34
CA LYS A 142 6.96 -13.63 -1.13
C LYS A 142 6.32 -12.32 -0.66
N PHE A 143 6.59 -11.94 0.58
CA PHE A 143 6.24 -10.64 1.12
C PHE A 143 7.38 -9.65 0.86
N ALA A 144 7.06 -8.56 0.18
CA ALA A 144 7.98 -7.44 0.02
C ALA A 144 7.82 -6.51 1.23
N LEU A 145 8.80 -6.51 2.12
CA LEU A 145 8.83 -5.60 3.28
C LEU A 145 9.20 -4.20 2.79
N ILE A 146 8.34 -3.23 3.06
CA ILE A 146 8.58 -1.82 2.75
C ILE A 146 9.09 -1.14 4.03
N ASP A 147 10.34 -0.73 4.04
CA ASP A 147 10.92 0.00 5.17
C ASP A 147 10.26 1.37 5.35
N LYS A 148 10.20 1.86 6.59
CA LYS A 148 9.53 3.14 6.91
C LYS A 148 9.96 4.33 6.05
N PRO A 149 11.24 4.51 5.69
CA PRO A 149 11.65 5.60 4.79
C PRO A 149 10.98 5.56 3.42
N GLU A 150 10.61 4.38 2.92
CA GLU A 150 9.95 4.19 1.62
C GLU A 150 8.41 4.19 1.69
N TRP A 151 7.82 4.27 2.89
CA TRP A 151 6.35 4.25 3.05
C TRP A 151 5.65 5.35 2.25
N GLU A 152 6.20 6.56 2.25
CA GLU A 152 5.62 7.69 1.52
C GLU A 152 5.63 7.42 0.01
N ILE A 153 6.73 6.91 -0.52
CA ILE A 153 6.85 6.55 -1.93
C ILE A 153 5.85 5.44 -2.27
N ALA A 154 5.87 4.33 -1.52
CA ALA A 154 5.00 3.18 -1.76
C ALA A 154 3.51 3.55 -1.73
N THR A 155 3.12 4.44 -0.83
CA THR A 155 1.74 4.91 -0.67
C THR A 155 1.18 5.54 -1.95
N PHE A 156 2.02 6.20 -2.74
CA PHE A 156 1.59 6.90 -3.95
C PHE A 156 1.87 6.14 -5.24
N LEU A 157 2.60 5.04 -5.22
CA LEU A 157 2.84 4.23 -6.41
C LEU A 157 1.51 3.67 -6.96
N PRO A 158 1.29 3.75 -8.29
CA PRO A 158 0.10 3.20 -8.93
C PRO A 158 0.21 1.68 -9.12
N ALA A 159 0.32 0.94 -8.03
CA ALA A 159 0.60 -0.50 -8.01
C ALA A 159 -0.64 -1.37 -7.72
N ALA A 160 -1.76 -0.81 -7.29
CA ALA A 160 -2.99 -1.55 -7.01
C ALA A 160 -3.45 -2.36 -8.23
N GLN A 161 -3.88 -3.60 -8.01
CA GLN A 161 -4.43 -4.47 -9.05
C GLN A 161 -5.85 -4.90 -8.67
N TRP A 162 -6.82 -4.10 -9.06
CA TRP A 162 -8.22 -4.38 -8.77
C TRP A 162 -8.78 -5.51 -9.62
N ARG A 163 -9.48 -6.43 -8.97
CA ARG A 163 -10.27 -7.50 -9.57
C ARG A 163 -11.73 -7.32 -9.20
N GLY A 164 -12.63 -7.43 -10.16
CA GLY A 164 -14.08 -7.34 -9.97
C GLY A 164 -14.67 -5.93 -10.11
N ALA A 165 -13.88 -4.88 -10.00
CA ALA A 165 -14.33 -3.50 -10.20
C ALA A 165 -13.20 -2.57 -10.62
N GLY A 166 -13.54 -1.44 -11.21
CA GLY A 166 -12.60 -0.36 -11.47
C GLY A 166 -12.33 0.49 -10.24
N VAL A 167 -11.20 1.19 -10.24
CA VAL A 167 -10.74 2.02 -9.12
C VAL A 167 -11.76 3.09 -8.70
N GLY A 168 -12.52 3.64 -9.63
CA GLY A 168 -13.54 4.64 -9.33
C GLY A 168 -14.64 4.11 -8.40
N LYS A 169 -15.09 2.86 -8.62
CA LYS A 169 -16.07 2.20 -7.73
C LYS A 169 -15.46 1.98 -6.34
N VAL A 170 -14.25 1.46 -6.27
CA VAL A 170 -13.55 1.23 -4.99
C VAL A 170 -13.50 2.52 -4.16
N TYR A 171 -13.11 3.61 -4.77
CA TYR A 171 -12.99 4.91 -4.07
C TYR A 171 -14.34 5.47 -3.62
N ARG A 172 -15.40 5.35 -4.44
CA ARG A 172 -16.75 5.75 -4.03
C ARG A 172 -17.24 4.95 -2.83
N ASP A 173 -17.07 3.63 -2.86
CA ASP A 173 -17.48 2.74 -1.77
C ASP A 173 -16.71 3.06 -0.48
N SER A 174 -15.42 3.31 -0.58
CA SER A 174 -14.58 3.68 0.57
C SER A 174 -15.01 5.00 1.20
N ARG A 175 -15.29 6.02 0.40
CA ARG A 175 -15.81 7.30 0.91
C ARG A 175 -17.18 7.12 1.59
N SER A 176 -18.04 6.28 1.03
CA SER A 176 -19.34 5.96 1.65
C SER A 176 -19.17 5.29 3.00
N LYS A 177 -18.29 4.29 3.11
CA LYS A 177 -17.99 3.60 4.38
C LYS A 177 -17.42 4.54 5.43
N MET A 178 -16.60 5.51 5.03
CA MET A 178 -16.04 6.51 5.94
C MET A 178 -17.09 7.49 6.48
N ARG A 179 -18.10 7.83 5.68
CA ARG A 179 -19.20 8.74 6.11
C ARG A 179 -20.19 8.07 7.03
N ASN A 180 -20.44 6.78 6.81
CA ASN A 180 -21.42 5.99 7.56
C ASN A 180 -20.82 5.30 8.80
N GLY A 181 -19.59 5.66 9.16
CA GLY A 181 -18.83 5.09 10.25
C GLY A 181 -18.83 5.87 11.54
#